data_7d8f66760e167e420d0eaf4494ba97f0
#
_entry.id   7d8f66760e167e420d0eaf4494ba97f0
#
_cell.length_a   1.000
_cell.length_b   1.000
_cell.length_c   1.000
_cell.angle_alpha   90.00
_cell.angle_beta   90.00
_cell.angle_gamma   90.00
#
_symmetry.space_group_name_H-M   'P 1'
#
loop_
_entity.id
_entity.type
_entity.pdbx_description
1 polymer ?
#
loop_
_entity_poly.entity_id
_entity_poly.type
_entity_poly.pdbx_seq_one_letter_code
_entity_poly.pdbx_strand_id
1 'polypeptide(L)'
;MITERMQANLLWRYFTTGDDCGAEIDLGLWRWPWREIFLHAEREERQYGDVIQGMTGRVILRQAVNRVAGADEEAARQWWHTIQESTEPIHYPTLAELAETLPPVRWLWPGWIPRGMITLLGAYQGTGKSYFVLDIARTVIHGGPWPDGAPAEKLGTVIYVDAEAIPQVNNERAVKLDLNRNRLYLLMPNNGEIFDLTNSRWQNRLTDMVHTLRPELIIIDSYSSISSSGQNSVEDTQRLLAYLSGLANYADAGFLVLHHLRKPPGGQLSLPGMSVHDFRGSGNITAMARSVMGLSVVQSGRQFSLNGPRRLDLVKTNLGPYPDPLGIELQTAPDGHVKFAYGAAPSFDAAADDDKPDPETWLIDFLETNGPTPYRDILAEAEAADINKTALYRARKKLGARVIDSKGKHAGGNQWLLAEQAAELEDPAEEEEDPVNV
;
A
#
# COMPACT_ATOMS: atom_id res chain seq x y z
N MET A 1 26.78 -43.20 16.80
CA MET A 1 27.61 -42.20 17.48
C MET A 1 27.79 -41.04 16.51
N ILE A 2 27.28 -39.85 16.81
CA ILE A 2 27.44 -38.67 15.96
C ILE A 2 28.88 -38.20 16.02
N THR A 3 29.58 -38.14 14.91
CA THR A 3 30.99 -37.71 14.85
C THR A 3 31.09 -36.20 15.05
N GLU A 4 32.27 -35.69 15.44
CA GLU A 4 32.52 -34.22 15.52
C GLU A 4 32.22 -33.49 14.20
N ARG A 5 32.61 -34.11 13.10
CA ARG A 5 32.35 -33.55 11.75
C ARG A 5 30.86 -33.48 11.42
N MET A 6 30.05 -34.45 11.85
CA MET A 6 28.61 -34.40 11.70
C MET A 6 27.97 -33.29 12.54
N GLN A 7 28.45 -33.12 13.80
CA GLN A 7 27.97 -32.05 14.66
C GLN A 7 28.33 -30.65 14.11
N ALA A 8 29.56 -30.50 13.62
CA ALA A 8 30.01 -29.27 12.98
C ALA A 8 29.21 -28.93 11.68
N ASN A 9 28.89 -29.95 10.88
CA ASN A 9 28.06 -29.78 9.67
C ASN A 9 26.62 -29.36 10.03
N LEU A 10 26.00 -29.99 11.05
CA LEU A 10 24.68 -29.63 11.51
C LEU A 10 24.63 -28.22 12.09
N LEU A 11 25.64 -27.78 12.83
CA LEU A 11 25.78 -26.40 13.29
C LEU A 11 25.80 -25.41 12.11
N TRP A 12 26.61 -25.70 11.10
CA TRP A 12 26.71 -24.85 9.94
C TRP A 12 25.37 -24.76 9.19
N ARG A 13 24.75 -25.89 8.87
CA ARG A 13 23.46 -25.95 8.17
C ARG A 13 22.40 -25.19 8.93
N TYR A 14 22.24 -25.43 10.21
CA TYR A 14 21.21 -24.80 11.04
C TYR A 14 21.35 -23.26 11.05
N PHE A 15 22.55 -22.75 11.34
CA PHE A 15 22.73 -21.31 11.52
C PHE A 15 23.02 -20.52 10.24
N THR A 16 23.45 -21.16 9.15
CA THR A 16 23.90 -20.40 7.96
C THR A 16 23.07 -20.62 6.71
N THR A 17 22.39 -21.75 6.58
CA THR A 17 21.58 -22.05 5.40
C THR A 17 20.08 -21.93 5.65
N GLY A 18 19.66 -21.85 6.90
CA GLY A 18 18.26 -21.87 7.29
C GLY A 18 17.59 -23.24 7.07
N ASP A 19 18.40 -24.28 6.88
CA ASP A 19 17.93 -25.64 6.68
C ASP A 19 17.31 -26.13 8.01
N ASP A 20 16.08 -26.64 7.96
CA ASP A 20 15.39 -27.15 9.16
C ASP A 20 15.99 -28.51 9.58
N CYS A 21 17.16 -28.45 10.18
CA CYS A 21 17.82 -29.61 10.77
C CYS A 21 17.31 -29.92 12.19
N GLY A 22 16.27 -29.21 12.67
CA GLY A 22 15.80 -29.32 14.05
C GLY A 22 15.44 -30.74 14.49
N ALA A 23 14.90 -31.54 13.58
CA ALA A 23 14.61 -32.95 13.83
C ALA A 23 15.86 -33.86 13.92
N GLU A 24 17.00 -33.39 13.35
CA GLU A 24 18.27 -34.13 13.36
C GLU A 24 19.13 -33.76 14.57
N ILE A 25 18.79 -32.68 15.31
CA ILE A 25 19.54 -32.15 16.43
C ILE A 25 19.02 -32.74 17.74
N ASP A 26 19.59 -33.87 18.18
CA ASP A 26 19.43 -34.37 19.53
C ASP A 26 20.63 -33.94 20.40
N LEU A 27 20.48 -32.84 21.14
CA LEU A 27 21.53 -32.30 22.02
C LEU A 27 21.97 -33.25 23.11
N GLY A 28 21.18 -34.30 23.42
CA GLY A 28 21.56 -35.35 24.37
C GLY A 28 22.72 -36.22 23.86
N LEU A 29 22.88 -36.29 22.54
CA LEU A 29 23.95 -37.05 21.88
C LEU A 29 25.19 -36.21 21.55
N TRP A 30 25.10 -34.90 21.71
CA TRP A 30 26.16 -33.98 21.36
C TRP A 30 27.19 -33.87 22.49
N ARG A 31 28.45 -33.75 22.12
CA ARG A 31 29.59 -33.63 23.03
C ARG A 31 30.13 -32.20 23.06
N TRP A 32 30.82 -31.86 24.18
CA TRP A 32 31.62 -30.66 24.24
C TRP A 32 32.70 -30.68 23.14
N PRO A 33 32.99 -29.56 22.42
CA PRO A 33 32.44 -28.20 22.59
C PRO A 33 31.16 -27.95 21.79
N TRP A 34 30.74 -28.84 20.88
CA TRP A 34 29.70 -28.63 19.86
C TRP A 34 28.34 -28.29 20.45
N ARG A 35 27.98 -28.96 21.55
CA ARG A 35 26.74 -28.67 22.28
C ARG A 35 26.73 -27.23 22.82
N GLU A 36 27.82 -26.78 23.44
CA GLU A 36 27.90 -25.45 24.03
C GLU A 36 27.93 -24.36 22.92
N ILE A 37 28.63 -24.62 21.82
CA ILE A 37 28.59 -23.73 20.64
C ILE A 37 27.16 -23.56 20.12
N PHE A 38 26.41 -24.66 20.00
CA PHE A 38 24.98 -24.60 19.59
C PHE A 38 24.16 -23.73 20.53
N LEU A 39 24.22 -24.00 21.84
CA LEU A 39 23.43 -23.28 22.84
C LEU A 39 23.79 -21.78 22.90
N HIS A 40 25.05 -21.42 22.70
CA HIS A 40 25.44 -20.02 22.61
C HIS A 40 24.96 -19.37 21.33
N ALA A 41 25.08 -20.02 20.18
CA ALA A 41 24.61 -19.51 18.91
C ALA A 41 23.10 -19.33 18.90
N GLU A 42 22.33 -20.31 19.40
CA GLU A 42 20.87 -20.23 19.51
C GLU A 42 20.41 -19.05 20.40
N ARG A 43 21.13 -18.80 21.52
CA ARG A 43 20.83 -17.68 22.39
C ARG A 43 21.09 -16.33 21.71
N GLU A 44 22.18 -16.20 20.98
CA GLU A 44 22.51 -15.00 20.23
C GLU A 44 21.54 -14.78 19.05
N GLU A 45 21.13 -15.84 18.35
CA GLU A 45 20.12 -15.77 17.30
C GLU A 45 18.78 -15.26 17.84
N ARG A 46 18.31 -15.76 18.98
CA ARG A 46 17.10 -15.26 19.64
C ARG A 46 17.18 -13.79 20.06
N GLN A 47 18.39 -13.31 20.36
CA GLN A 47 18.60 -11.91 20.76
C GLN A 47 18.67 -10.96 19.56
N TYR A 48 19.15 -11.41 18.42
CA TYR A 48 19.41 -10.60 17.22
C TYR A 48 18.56 -11.01 16.01
N GLY A 49 17.55 -11.83 16.21
CA GLY A 49 16.80 -12.69 15.28
C GLY A 49 16.12 -12.09 14.07
N ASP A 50 16.48 -10.88 13.59
CA ASP A 50 15.81 -10.24 12.44
C ASP A 50 16.79 -9.76 11.34
N VAL A 51 18.05 -10.16 11.37
CA VAL A 51 19.03 -9.64 10.40
C VAL A 51 19.46 -10.74 9.41
N ILE A 52 19.18 -10.49 8.15
CA ILE A 52 19.67 -11.14 6.91
C ILE A 52 20.28 -12.55 7.08
N GLN A 53 19.52 -13.57 6.67
CA GLN A 53 19.97 -14.97 6.60
C GLN A 53 21.32 -15.12 5.86
N GLY A 54 22.17 -16.00 6.36
CA GLY A 54 23.44 -16.38 5.76
C GLY A 54 24.69 -15.66 6.31
N MET A 55 24.80 -14.34 6.19
CA MET A 55 25.92 -13.59 6.76
C MET A 55 25.87 -13.52 8.29
N THR A 56 24.69 -13.34 8.83
CA THR A 56 24.45 -13.22 10.28
C THR A 56 24.67 -14.56 10.98
N GLY A 57 24.19 -15.65 10.43
CA GLY A 57 24.41 -16.98 10.97
C GLY A 57 25.89 -17.34 11.07
N ARG A 58 26.70 -16.99 10.10
CA ARG A 58 28.18 -17.14 10.17
C ARG A 58 28.80 -16.33 11.29
N VAL A 59 28.36 -15.08 11.44
CA VAL A 59 28.89 -14.19 12.51
C VAL A 59 28.50 -14.72 13.88
N ILE A 60 27.23 -15.10 14.07
CA ILE A 60 26.70 -15.70 15.29
C ILE A 60 27.48 -16.97 15.65
N LEU A 61 27.64 -17.87 14.69
CA LEU A 61 28.34 -19.13 14.90
C LEU A 61 29.83 -18.88 15.23
N ARG A 62 30.50 -17.92 14.56
CA ARG A 62 31.87 -17.53 14.87
C ARG A 62 32.02 -16.95 16.26
N GLN A 63 31.10 -16.11 16.69
CA GLN A 63 31.09 -15.53 18.02
C GLN A 63 30.87 -16.61 19.11
N ALA A 64 29.96 -17.55 18.87
CA ALA A 64 29.69 -18.67 19.75
C ALA A 64 30.96 -19.54 19.93
N VAL A 65 31.66 -19.86 18.83
CA VAL A 65 32.93 -20.60 18.85
C VAL A 65 33.96 -19.86 19.71
N ASN A 66 34.17 -18.57 19.49
CA ASN A 66 35.13 -17.77 20.26
C ASN A 66 34.73 -17.69 21.74
N ARG A 67 33.43 -17.61 22.05
CA ARG A 67 32.96 -17.54 23.44
C ARG A 67 33.18 -18.85 24.21
N VAL A 68 32.94 -19.99 23.57
CA VAL A 68 33.14 -21.30 24.17
C VAL A 68 34.64 -21.61 24.34
N ALA A 69 35.47 -21.18 23.39
CA ALA A 69 36.94 -21.32 23.50
C ALA A 69 37.53 -20.39 24.56
N GLY A 70 36.89 -19.28 24.89
CA GLY A 70 37.38 -18.31 25.88
C GLY A 70 38.73 -17.71 25.47
N ALA A 71 39.78 -17.90 26.29
CA ALA A 71 41.13 -17.42 26.02
C ALA A 71 41.98 -18.37 25.14
N ASP A 72 41.45 -19.55 24.79
CA ASP A 72 42.15 -20.53 23.95
C ASP A 72 41.90 -20.25 22.47
N GLU A 73 42.71 -19.35 21.92
CA GLU A 73 42.63 -18.98 20.51
C GLU A 73 42.94 -20.13 19.54
N GLU A 74 43.77 -21.10 19.97
CA GLU A 74 44.11 -22.24 19.16
C GLU A 74 42.92 -23.18 19.04
N ALA A 75 42.22 -23.46 20.15
CA ALA A 75 40.97 -24.22 20.14
C ALA A 75 39.90 -23.52 19.28
N ALA A 76 39.74 -22.19 19.39
CA ALA A 76 38.81 -21.44 18.57
C ALA A 76 39.09 -21.56 17.06
N ARG A 77 40.38 -21.48 16.71
CA ARG A 77 40.82 -21.66 15.30
C ARG A 77 40.57 -23.08 14.81
N GLN A 78 40.89 -24.08 15.60
CA GLN A 78 40.71 -25.48 15.25
C GLN A 78 39.24 -25.86 15.10
N TRP A 79 38.37 -25.44 16.02
CA TRP A 79 36.93 -25.71 15.93
C TRP A 79 36.29 -25.00 14.74
N TRP A 80 36.66 -23.74 14.48
CA TRP A 80 36.19 -23.02 13.32
C TRP A 80 36.64 -23.65 11.99
N HIS A 81 37.88 -24.12 11.94
CA HIS A 81 38.40 -24.86 10.79
C HIS A 81 37.61 -26.17 10.56
N THR A 82 37.32 -26.91 11.65
CA THR A 82 36.51 -28.12 11.57
C THR A 82 35.11 -27.81 11.02
N ILE A 83 34.49 -26.71 11.45
CA ILE A 83 33.21 -26.25 10.91
C ILE A 83 33.34 -25.95 9.40
N GLN A 84 34.33 -25.21 8.97
CA GLN A 84 34.57 -24.84 7.60
C GLN A 84 34.89 -26.04 6.69
N GLU A 85 35.70 -26.99 7.16
CA GLU A 85 36.01 -28.20 6.40
C GLU A 85 34.87 -29.21 6.36
N SER A 86 33.94 -29.13 7.29
CA SER A 86 32.75 -30.00 7.28
C SER A 86 31.69 -29.54 6.31
N THR A 87 31.84 -28.32 5.75
CA THR A 87 30.88 -27.76 4.82
C THR A 87 31.17 -28.21 3.41
N GLU A 88 30.15 -28.65 2.69
CA GLU A 88 30.23 -28.67 1.25
C GLU A 88 30.42 -27.24 0.73
N PRO A 89 31.13 -27.04 -0.38
CA PRO A 89 31.25 -25.70 -0.96
C PRO A 89 29.85 -25.11 -1.14
N ILE A 90 29.69 -23.86 -0.68
CA ILE A 90 28.41 -23.16 -0.82
C ILE A 90 28.12 -23.11 -2.33
N HIS A 91 27.15 -23.90 -2.76
CA HIS A 91 26.66 -23.82 -4.10
C HIS A 91 25.77 -22.58 -4.25
N TYR A 92 26.17 -21.69 -5.12
CA TYR A 92 25.33 -20.54 -5.52
C TYR A 92 24.59 -20.93 -6.80
N PRO A 93 23.30 -21.31 -6.70
CA PRO A 93 22.60 -21.78 -7.86
C PRO A 93 22.41 -20.66 -8.87
N THR A 94 22.59 -20.97 -10.14
CA THR A 94 22.23 -20.07 -11.22
C THR A 94 20.72 -19.96 -11.33
N LEU A 95 20.23 -18.89 -12.02
CA LEU A 95 18.79 -18.76 -12.27
C LEU A 95 18.25 -19.96 -13.08
N ALA A 96 19.06 -20.56 -13.97
CA ALA A 96 18.66 -21.73 -14.73
C ALA A 96 18.42 -22.95 -13.84
N GLU A 97 19.31 -23.20 -12.88
CA GLU A 97 19.15 -24.29 -11.90
C GLU A 97 17.92 -24.06 -11.00
N LEU A 98 17.71 -22.81 -10.55
CA LEU A 98 16.51 -22.47 -9.77
C LEU A 98 15.24 -22.62 -10.59
N ALA A 99 15.26 -22.24 -11.87
CA ALA A 99 14.09 -22.28 -12.74
C ALA A 99 13.52 -23.70 -12.93
N GLU A 100 14.35 -24.75 -12.77
CA GLU A 100 13.89 -26.15 -12.83
C GLU A 100 12.98 -26.51 -11.63
N THR A 101 13.12 -25.80 -10.53
CA THR A 101 12.38 -26.07 -9.27
C THR A 101 11.34 -25.01 -8.94
N LEU A 102 11.45 -23.79 -9.49
CA LEU A 102 10.54 -22.69 -9.19
C LEU A 102 9.22 -22.85 -9.96
N PRO A 103 8.06 -22.86 -9.28
CA PRO A 103 6.79 -22.82 -9.97
C PRO A 103 6.59 -21.46 -10.65
N PRO A 104 5.81 -21.41 -11.74
CA PRO A 104 5.39 -20.13 -12.31
C PRO A 104 4.57 -19.31 -11.30
N VAL A 105 4.49 -17.99 -11.52
CA VAL A 105 3.61 -17.13 -10.71
C VAL A 105 2.18 -17.66 -10.78
N ARG A 106 1.63 -18.01 -9.61
CA ARG A 106 0.26 -18.48 -9.48
C ARG A 106 -0.66 -17.37 -9.04
N TRP A 107 -1.91 -17.45 -9.45
CA TRP A 107 -2.90 -16.45 -9.20
C TRP A 107 -4.09 -17.03 -8.44
N LEU A 108 -4.64 -16.27 -7.51
CA LEU A 108 -5.99 -16.52 -6.98
C LEU A 108 -7.01 -15.91 -7.94
N TRP A 109 -6.82 -14.64 -8.28
CA TRP A 109 -7.56 -13.93 -9.33
C TRP A 109 -6.57 -13.47 -10.39
N PRO A 110 -6.59 -14.08 -11.59
CA PRO A 110 -5.59 -13.80 -12.65
C PRO A 110 -5.44 -12.30 -12.94
N GLY A 111 -4.21 -11.83 -12.96
CA GLY A 111 -3.88 -10.43 -13.20
C GLY A 111 -4.11 -9.48 -12.02
N TRP A 112 -4.90 -9.86 -11.01
CA TRP A 112 -5.28 -9.01 -9.89
C TRP A 112 -4.69 -9.44 -8.55
N ILE A 113 -4.88 -10.70 -8.14
CA ILE A 113 -4.45 -11.22 -6.84
C ILE A 113 -3.51 -12.40 -7.04
N PRO A 114 -2.18 -12.19 -6.96
CA PRO A 114 -1.22 -13.29 -7.00
C PRO A 114 -1.28 -14.10 -5.70
N ARG A 115 -0.94 -15.39 -5.78
CA ARG A 115 -0.74 -16.26 -4.62
C ARG A 115 0.62 -16.05 -3.99
N GLY A 116 0.70 -16.17 -2.70
CA GLY A 116 1.95 -16.08 -1.95
C GLY A 116 2.54 -14.67 -1.89
N MET A 117 1.80 -13.66 -2.29
CA MET A 117 2.25 -12.27 -2.35
C MET A 117 1.17 -11.31 -1.85
N ILE A 118 1.61 -10.15 -1.34
CA ILE A 118 0.69 -9.13 -0.84
C ILE A 118 0.08 -8.35 -2.00
N THR A 119 -1.26 -8.26 -1.97
CA THR A 119 -2.07 -7.34 -2.78
C THR A 119 -2.63 -6.26 -1.86
N LEU A 120 -2.50 -4.99 -2.23
CA LEU A 120 -3.17 -3.88 -1.56
C LEU A 120 -4.46 -3.49 -2.27
N LEU A 121 -5.48 -3.12 -1.50
CA LEU A 121 -6.69 -2.47 -2.00
C LEU A 121 -6.87 -1.12 -1.33
N GLY A 122 -6.60 -0.05 -2.07
CA GLY A 122 -6.82 1.32 -1.62
C GLY A 122 -8.20 1.84 -2.00
N ALA A 123 -8.85 2.56 -1.07
CA ALA A 123 -10.04 3.32 -1.36
C ALA A 123 -10.32 4.35 -0.26
N TYR A 124 -11.09 5.38 -0.57
CA TYR A 124 -11.61 6.30 0.43
C TYR A 124 -12.61 5.64 1.36
N GLN A 125 -12.80 6.23 2.54
CA GLN A 125 -13.82 5.78 3.49
C GLN A 125 -15.22 5.89 2.86
N GLY A 126 -16.08 4.90 3.10
CA GLY A 126 -17.44 4.88 2.55
C GLY A 126 -17.57 4.37 1.10
N THR A 127 -16.47 4.10 0.39
CA THR A 127 -16.49 3.60 -1.01
C THR A 127 -17.07 2.20 -1.15
N GLY A 128 -17.18 1.42 -0.06
CA GLY A 128 -17.68 0.05 -0.08
C GLY A 128 -16.61 -1.03 -0.11
N LYS A 129 -15.37 -0.71 0.30
CA LYS A 129 -14.23 -1.67 0.36
C LYS A 129 -14.59 -3.00 1.00
N SER A 130 -15.13 -2.97 2.22
CA SER A 130 -15.42 -4.18 2.98
C SER A 130 -16.50 -5.04 2.33
N TYR A 131 -17.50 -4.42 1.67
CA TYR A 131 -18.47 -5.18 0.87
C TYR A 131 -17.81 -5.82 -0.36
N PHE A 132 -16.95 -5.08 -1.06
CA PHE A 132 -16.25 -5.61 -2.23
C PHE A 132 -15.35 -6.80 -1.89
N VAL A 133 -14.56 -6.73 -0.81
CA VAL A 133 -13.70 -7.86 -0.44
C VAL A 133 -14.49 -9.06 0.08
N LEU A 134 -15.66 -8.85 0.67
CA LEU A 134 -16.57 -9.95 1.01
C LEU A 134 -17.20 -10.60 -0.23
N ASP A 135 -17.42 -9.86 -1.32
CA ASP A 135 -17.85 -10.46 -2.59
C ASP A 135 -16.71 -11.25 -3.27
N ILE A 136 -15.47 -10.77 -3.18
CA ILE A 136 -14.29 -11.56 -3.55
C ILE A 136 -14.20 -12.85 -2.69
N ALA A 137 -14.41 -12.74 -1.38
CA ALA A 137 -14.48 -13.92 -0.50
C ALA A 137 -15.62 -14.88 -0.90
N ARG A 138 -16.76 -14.34 -1.32
CA ARG A 138 -17.90 -15.15 -1.81
C ARG A 138 -17.49 -15.95 -3.06
N THR A 139 -16.77 -15.35 -4.00
CA THR A 139 -16.25 -16.07 -5.17
C THR A 139 -15.31 -17.20 -4.77
N VAL A 140 -14.43 -16.99 -3.79
CA VAL A 140 -13.54 -18.04 -3.26
C VAL A 140 -14.30 -19.17 -2.59
N ILE A 141 -15.37 -18.86 -1.87
CA ILE A 141 -16.11 -19.83 -1.06
C ILE A 141 -17.12 -20.63 -1.90
N HIS A 142 -17.83 -19.97 -2.80
CA HIS A 142 -18.92 -20.56 -3.57
C HIS A 142 -18.51 -20.96 -4.99
N GLY A 143 -17.45 -20.37 -5.53
CA GLY A 143 -17.10 -20.47 -6.94
C GLY A 143 -17.86 -19.45 -7.78
N GLY A 144 -17.82 -19.67 -9.06
CA GLY A 144 -18.35 -18.74 -10.06
C GLY A 144 -17.23 -17.91 -10.70
N PRO A 145 -17.57 -17.02 -11.63
CA PRO A 145 -16.58 -16.19 -12.28
C PRO A 145 -16.08 -15.09 -11.32
N TRP A 146 -14.82 -14.69 -11.51
CA TRP A 146 -14.27 -13.46 -10.97
C TRP A 146 -14.99 -12.24 -11.56
N PRO A 147 -14.81 -11.03 -11.00
CA PRO A 147 -15.43 -9.81 -11.50
C PRO A 147 -15.18 -9.50 -12.99
N ASP A 148 -14.07 -9.93 -13.55
CA ASP A 148 -13.71 -9.81 -14.97
C ASP A 148 -14.20 -10.98 -15.84
N GLY A 149 -14.95 -11.91 -15.26
CA GLY A 149 -15.45 -13.09 -15.94
C GLY A 149 -14.48 -14.28 -15.99
N ALA A 150 -13.26 -14.14 -15.51
CA ALA A 150 -12.32 -15.24 -15.41
C ALA A 150 -12.84 -16.34 -14.47
N PRO A 151 -12.66 -17.65 -14.78
CA PRO A 151 -13.12 -18.72 -13.92
C PRO A 151 -12.35 -18.75 -12.61
N ALA A 152 -13.03 -19.06 -11.49
CA ALA A 152 -12.39 -19.39 -10.23
C ALA A 152 -11.96 -20.86 -10.26
N GLU A 153 -10.67 -21.12 -10.13
CA GLU A 153 -10.12 -22.49 -10.28
C GLU A 153 -10.36 -23.36 -9.05
N LYS A 154 -10.40 -22.76 -7.86
CA LYS A 154 -10.39 -23.52 -6.61
C LYS A 154 -11.28 -22.87 -5.55
N LEU A 155 -12.08 -23.70 -4.91
CA LEU A 155 -12.90 -23.29 -3.76
C LEU A 155 -12.17 -23.55 -2.46
N GLY A 156 -12.37 -22.67 -1.47
CA GLY A 156 -11.69 -22.82 -0.19
C GLY A 156 -12.29 -22.02 0.94
N THR A 157 -11.51 -21.94 1.99
CA THR A 157 -11.82 -21.13 3.17
C THR A 157 -11.17 -19.76 3.06
N VAL A 158 -11.75 -18.80 3.77
CA VAL A 158 -11.26 -17.42 3.84
C VAL A 158 -11.01 -17.05 5.30
N ILE A 159 -9.85 -16.47 5.58
CA ILE A 159 -9.58 -15.82 6.87
C ILE A 159 -9.79 -14.33 6.68
N TYR A 160 -10.61 -13.73 7.55
CA TYR A 160 -10.85 -12.29 7.60
C TYR A 160 -10.35 -11.75 8.94
N VAL A 161 -9.31 -10.93 8.88
CA VAL A 161 -8.74 -10.25 10.05
C VAL A 161 -9.46 -8.92 10.22
N ASP A 162 -10.30 -8.83 11.27
CA ASP A 162 -11.07 -7.65 11.62
C ASP A 162 -10.55 -7.03 12.91
N ALA A 163 -9.69 -6.04 12.79
CA ALA A 163 -9.12 -5.34 13.93
C ALA A 163 -10.11 -4.37 14.62
N GLU A 164 -11.18 -3.99 13.94
CA GLU A 164 -12.22 -3.10 14.49
C GLU A 164 -13.24 -3.86 15.36
N ALA A 165 -13.25 -5.18 15.27
CA ALA A 165 -14.03 -6.10 16.10
C ALA A 165 -15.54 -5.82 16.16
N ILE A 166 -16.16 -5.68 14.97
CA ILE A 166 -17.61 -5.49 14.88
C ILE A 166 -18.25 -6.72 14.20
N PRO A 167 -18.30 -7.88 14.89
CA PRO A 167 -18.75 -9.15 14.29
C PRO A 167 -20.21 -9.10 13.82
N GLN A 168 -21.07 -8.29 14.45
CA GLN A 168 -22.46 -8.11 14.05
C GLN A 168 -22.56 -7.53 12.65
N VAL A 169 -21.75 -6.49 12.36
CA VAL A 169 -21.72 -5.84 11.04
C VAL A 169 -21.20 -6.80 9.98
N ASN A 170 -20.16 -7.56 10.28
CA ASN A 170 -19.62 -8.56 9.35
C ASN A 170 -20.63 -9.69 9.07
N ASN A 171 -21.35 -10.14 10.12
CA ASN A 171 -22.42 -11.12 9.95
C ASN A 171 -23.57 -10.60 9.08
N GLU A 172 -24.03 -9.35 9.31
CA GLU A 172 -25.08 -8.75 8.48
C GLU A 172 -24.65 -8.61 7.01
N ARG A 173 -23.41 -8.18 6.77
CA ARG A 173 -22.87 -8.09 5.40
C ARG A 173 -22.79 -9.46 4.73
N ALA A 174 -22.31 -10.46 5.46
CA ALA A 174 -22.22 -11.83 4.97
C ALA A 174 -23.61 -12.41 4.63
N VAL A 175 -24.62 -12.14 5.47
CA VAL A 175 -26.02 -12.54 5.18
C VAL A 175 -26.54 -11.82 3.93
N LYS A 176 -26.35 -10.51 3.82
CA LYS A 176 -26.79 -9.73 2.65
C LYS A 176 -26.14 -10.17 1.34
N LEU A 177 -24.92 -10.69 1.41
CA LEU A 177 -24.18 -11.22 0.25
C LEU A 177 -24.45 -12.72 0.00
N ASP A 178 -25.33 -13.35 0.76
CA ASP A 178 -25.57 -14.82 0.71
C ASP A 178 -24.26 -15.61 0.80
N LEU A 179 -23.38 -15.23 1.73
CA LEU A 179 -22.07 -15.83 1.89
C LEU A 179 -22.12 -17.02 2.86
N ASN A 180 -21.55 -18.16 2.48
CA ASN A 180 -21.44 -19.32 3.37
C ASN A 180 -20.50 -19.04 4.55
N ARG A 181 -21.07 -18.63 5.67
CA ARG A 181 -20.37 -18.23 6.90
C ARG A 181 -19.56 -19.33 7.55
N ASN A 182 -19.83 -20.61 7.24
CA ASN A 182 -19.05 -21.74 7.76
C ASN A 182 -17.66 -21.86 7.13
N ARG A 183 -17.38 -21.10 6.06
CA ARG A 183 -16.08 -21.06 5.39
C ARG A 183 -15.37 -19.70 5.51
N LEU A 184 -15.98 -18.75 6.25
CA LEU A 184 -15.39 -17.45 6.56
C LEU A 184 -14.99 -17.44 8.04
N TYR A 185 -13.70 -17.45 8.31
CA TYR A 185 -13.13 -17.46 9.66
C TYR A 185 -12.67 -16.06 10.04
N LEU A 186 -13.11 -15.59 11.21
CA LEU A 186 -12.74 -14.26 11.69
C LEU A 186 -11.61 -14.35 12.71
N LEU A 187 -10.56 -13.54 12.52
CA LEU A 187 -9.59 -13.22 13.56
C LEU A 187 -9.85 -11.80 14.02
N MET A 188 -10.25 -11.64 15.28
CA MET A 188 -10.57 -10.36 15.88
C MET A 188 -10.22 -10.35 17.36
N PRO A 189 -10.04 -9.17 18.01
CA PRO A 189 -9.85 -9.08 19.44
C PRO A 189 -11.16 -9.42 20.17
N ASN A 190 -11.02 -9.96 21.38
CA ASN A 190 -12.13 -10.04 22.31
C ASN A 190 -12.39 -8.64 22.93
N ASN A 191 -13.53 -8.48 23.62
CA ASN A 191 -13.86 -7.22 24.30
C ASN A 191 -12.73 -6.77 25.21
N GLY A 192 -12.20 -5.56 24.96
CA GLY A 192 -11.14 -4.93 25.76
C GLY A 192 -9.72 -5.35 25.39
N GLU A 193 -9.53 -6.24 24.41
CA GLU A 193 -8.18 -6.54 23.85
C GLU A 193 -7.81 -5.53 22.77
N ILE A 194 -6.54 -5.13 22.74
CA ILE A 194 -5.98 -4.35 21.64
C ILE A 194 -5.47 -5.34 20.59
N PHE A 195 -5.93 -5.18 19.35
CA PHE A 195 -5.42 -5.93 18.23
C PHE A 195 -4.13 -5.27 17.71
N ASP A 196 -3.06 -6.03 17.68
CA ASP A 196 -1.77 -5.52 17.20
C ASP A 196 -0.93 -6.67 16.61
N LEU A 197 -0.79 -6.70 15.30
CA LEU A 197 0.03 -7.68 14.60
C LEU A 197 1.54 -7.40 14.68
N THR A 198 1.99 -6.36 15.35
CA THR A 198 3.40 -6.23 15.75
C THR A 198 3.72 -7.11 16.95
N ASN A 199 2.71 -7.60 17.67
CA ASN A 199 2.82 -8.46 18.82
C ASN A 199 2.82 -9.95 18.40
N SER A 200 3.81 -10.71 18.89
CA SER A 200 3.97 -12.15 18.60
C SER A 200 2.75 -12.99 18.95
N ARG A 201 1.98 -12.64 20.00
CA ARG A 201 0.73 -13.35 20.34
C ARG A 201 -0.27 -13.36 19.18
N TRP A 202 -0.47 -12.21 18.53
CA TRP A 202 -1.41 -12.09 17.42
C TRP A 202 -0.85 -12.70 16.14
N GLN A 203 0.47 -12.57 15.92
CA GLN A 203 1.16 -13.24 14.83
C GLN A 203 1.02 -14.75 14.95
N ASN A 204 1.27 -15.33 16.12
CA ASN A 204 1.12 -16.77 16.35
C ASN A 204 -0.32 -17.24 16.10
N ARG A 205 -1.33 -16.51 16.61
CA ARG A 205 -2.75 -16.85 16.36
C ARG A 205 -3.09 -16.85 14.86
N LEU A 206 -2.65 -15.84 14.10
CA LEU A 206 -2.88 -15.80 12.66
C LEU A 206 -2.13 -16.92 11.94
N THR A 207 -0.88 -17.17 12.32
CA THR A 207 -0.07 -18.27 11.76
C THR A 207 -0.72 -19.62 12.02
N ASP A 208 -1.18 -19.87 13.25
CA ASP A 208 -1.89 -21.10 13.62
C ASP A 208 -3.19 -21.30 12.82
N MET A 209 -3.95 -20.23 12.63
CA MET A 209 -5.14 -20.27 11.78
C MET A 209 -4.80 -20.62 10.34
N VAL A 210 -3.77 -19.98 9.77
CA VAL A 210 -3.32 -20.27 8.40
C VAL A 210 -2.84 -21.71 8.26
N HIS A 211 -2.05 -22.19 9.21
CA HIS A 211 -1.56 -23.58 9.23
C HIS A 211 -2.71 -24.59 9.31
N THR A 212 -3.68 -24.34 10.18
CA THR A 212 -4.80 -25.26 10.43
C THR A 212 -5.83 -25.24 9.30
N LEU A 213 -6.21 -24.07 8.82
CA LEU A 213 -7.33 -23.90 7.90
C LEU A 213 -6.92 -23.98 6.42
N ARG A 214 -5.62 -23.80 6.11
CA ARG A 214 -5.11 -23.76 4.74
C ARG A 214 -5.99 -22.90 3.82
N PRO A 215 -6.14 -21.60 4.12
CA PRO A 215 -7.07 -20.72 3.40
C PRO A 215 -6.63 -20.50 1.95
N GLU A 216 -7.58 -20.21 1.07
CA GLU A 216 -7.31 -19.75 -0.29
C GLU A 216 -7.15 -18.23 -0.35
N LEU A 217 -7.75 -17.52 0.62
CA LEU A 217 -7.69 -16.05 0.71
C LEU A 217 -7.56 -15.61 2.16
N ILE A 218 -6.68 -14.67 2.41
CA ILE A 218 -6.53 -13.97 3.68
C ILE A 218 -6.81 -12.48 3.42
N ILE A 219 -7.76 -11.91 4.17
CA ILE A 219 -8.14 -10.49 4.07
C ILE A 219 -7.75 -9.80 5.38
N ILE A 220 -7.11 -8.64 5.29
CA ILE A 220 -6.81 -7.77 6.44
C ILE A 220 -7.56 -6.45 6.27
N ASP A 221 -8.54 -6.20 7.14
CA ASP A 221 -9.35 -4.97 7.17
C ASP A 221 -9.16 -4.23 8.49
N SER A 222 -8.34 -3.22 8.55
CA SER A 222 -7.48 -2.62 7.56
C SER A 222 -6.02 -2.57 8.05
N TYR A 223 -5.08 -2.24 7.17
CA TYR A 223 -3.67 -2.10 7.57
C TYR A 223 -3.46 -1.09 8.70
N SER A 224 -4.20 0.01 8.71
CA SER A 224 -4.12 1.03 9.75
C SER A 224 -4.58 0.56 11.14
N SER A 225 -5.39 -0.48 11.19
CA SER A 225 -6.01 -0.99 12.43
C SER A 225 -5.23 -2.17 13.03
N ILE A 226 -4.23 -2.71 12.33
CA ILE A 226 -3.45 -3.87 12.78
C ILE A 226 -2.13 -3.51 13.46
N SER A 227 -1.81 -2.22 13.64
CA SER A 227 -0.62 -1.75 14.31
C SER A 227 -0.98 -0.61 15.26
N SER A 228 -0.69 -0.79 16.55
CA SER A 228 -0.95 0.21 17.60
C SER A 228 0.09 1.33 17.64
N SER A 229 1.31 1.11 17.13
CA SER A 229 2.42 2.06 17.17
C SER A 229 2.29 3.24 16.19
N GLY A 230 1.21 3.26 15.42
CA GLY A 230 0.99 4.28 14.40
C GLY A 230 1.92 4.09 13.18
N GLN A 231 1.46 4.52 12.01
CA GLN A 231 2.17 4.36 10.72
C GLN A 231 3.50 5.14 10.62
N ASN A 232 4.04 5.64 11.73
CA ASN A 232 5.16 6.58 11.75
C ASN A 232 6.53 5.93 11.97
N SER A 233 6.58 4.70 12.51
CA SER A 233 7.83 3.95 12.62
C SER A 233 8.09 3.16 11.33
N VAL A 234 9.16 3.52 10.62
CA VAL A 234 9.60 2.80 9.41
C VAL A 234 9.98 1.36 9.75
N GLU A 235 10.62 1.15 10.91
CA GLU A 235 11.08 -0.17 11.35
C GLU A 235 9.90 -1.11 11.65
N ASP A 236 8.90 -0.66 12.44
CA ASP A 236 7.73 -1.49 12.76
C ASP A 236 6.92 -1.82 11.50
N THR A 237 6.81 -0.85 10.58
CA THR A 237 6.19 -1.07 9.27
C THR A 237 6.93 -2.15 8.48
N GLN A 238 8.26 -2.10 8.43
CA GLN A 238 9.07 -3.09 7.71
C GLN A 238 8.95 -4.48 8.34
N ARG A 239 9.00 -4.59 9.66
CA ARG A 239 8.85 -5.87 10.39
C ARG A 239 7.48 -6.49 10.15
N LEU A 240 6.41 -5.69 10.26
CA LEU A 240 5.06 -6.16 10.01
C LEU A 240 4.89 -6.63 8.56
N LEU A 241 5.38 -5.87 7.60
CA LEU A 241 5.32 -6.24 6.18
C LEU A 241 6.17 -7.47 5.86
N ALA A 242 7.32 -7.64 6.50
CA ALA A 242 8.14 -8.85 6.37
C ALA A 242 7.40 -10.08 6.90
N TYR A 243 6.77 -9.98 8.09
CA TYR A 243 5.91 -11.04 8.64
C TYR A 243 4.76 -11.38 7.69
N LEU A 244 4.00 -10.37 7.21
CA LEU A 244 2.87 -10.60 6.31
C LEU A 244 3.32 -11.21 4.97
N SER A 245 4.46 -10.79 4.44
CA SER A 245 5.02 -11.36 3.20
C SER A 245 5.47 -12.80 3.39
N GLY A 246 6.13 -13.11 4.52
CA GLY A 246 6.50 -14.47 4.88
C GLY A 246 5.28 -15.37 5.04
N LEU A 247 4.24 -14.89 5.73
CA LEU A 247 3.00 -15.63 5.92
C LEU A 247 2.25 -15.86 4.59
N ALA A 248 2.20 -14.85 3.71
CA ALA A 248 1.60 -14.97 2.39
C ALA A 248 2.30 -16.06 1.56
N ASN A 249 3.63 -16.04 1.52
CA ASN A 249 4.43 -17.05 0.82
C ASN A 249 4.19 -18.46 1.41
N TYR A 250 4.25 -18.60 2.74
CA TYR A 250 3.98 -19.88 3.41
C TYR A 250 2.60 -20.43 3.12
N ALA A 251 1.57 -19.56 3.16
CA ALA A 251 0.19 -19.98 2.92
C ALA A 251 -0.07 -20.36 1.46
N ASP A 252 0.70 -19.81 0.53
CA ASP A 252 0.44 -19.86 -0.93
C ASP A 252 -1.01 -19.48 -1.27
N ALA A 253 -1.57 -18.55 -0.51
CA ALA A 253 -2.91 -18.02 -0.64
C ALA A 253 -2.90 -16.62 -1.30
N GLY A 254 -4.06 -16.16 -1.76
CA GLY A 254 -4.26 -14.74 -2.04
C GLY A 254 -4.20 -13.97 -0.72
N PHE A 255 -3.45 -12.86 -0.68
CA PHE A 255 -3.29 -12.04 0.51
C PHE A 255 -3.69 -10.60 0.21
N LEU A 256 -4.87 -10.19 0.70
CA LEU A 256 -5.51 -8.92 0.37
C LEU A 256 -5.54 -8.01 1.60
N VAL A 257 -4.84 -6.89 1.54
CA VAL A 257 -4.74 -5.91 2.62
C VAL A 257 -5.45 -4.63 2.22
N LEU A 258 -6.45 -4.24 2.99
CA LEU A 258 -7.19 -3.00 2.79
C LEU A 258 -6.40 -1.83 3.34
N HIS A 259 -6.37 -0.74 2.58
CA HIS A 259 -5.63 0.46 2.93
C HIS A 259 -6.47 1.72 2.71
N HIS A 260 -6.33 2.69 3.62
CA HIS A 260 -6.96 3.98 3.46
C HIS A 260 -6.11 4.93 2.61
N LEU A 261 -6.76 5.69 1.75
CA LEU A 261 -6.11 6.71 0.95
C LEU A 261 -5.88 8.00 1.74
N ARG A 262 -4.93 8.81 1.31
CA ARG A 262 -4.75 10.19 1.77
C ARG A 262 -5.96 11.02 1.34
N LYS A 263 -6.40 11.94 2.20
CA LYS A 263 -7.39 12.93 1.76
C LYS A 263 -6.80 13.74 0.61
N PRO A 264 -7.54 13.95 -0.48
CA PRO A 264 -7.06 14.75 -1.59
C PRO A 264 -6.73 16.19 -1.13
N PRO A 265 -5.72 16.84 -1.71
CA PRO A 265 -5.48 18.25 -1.49
C PRO A 265 -6.71 19.09 -1.88
N GLY A 266 -7.07 20.09 -1.07
CA GLY A 266 -8.13 21.04 -1.41
C GLY A 266 -9.57 20.53 -1.25
N GLY A 267 -9.79 19.38 -0.60
CA GLY A 267 -11.15 18.85 -0.39
C GLY A 267 -11.80 18.23 -1.63
N GLN A 268 -11.09 18.11 -2.75
CA GLN A 268 -11.53 17.37 -3.92
C GLN A 268 -11.68 15.89 -3.54
N LEU A 269 -12.87 15.35 -3.73
CA LEU A 269 -13.22 13.99 -3.33
C LEU A 269 -13.02 12.95 -4.43
N SER A 270 -12.63 13.37 -5.64
CA SER A 270 -12.26 12.49 -6.73
C SER A 270 -11.08 13.06 -7.51
N LEU A 271 -9.99 12.29 -7.58
CA LEU A 271 -8.94 12.54 -8.57
C LEU A 271 -9.27 11.75 -9.83
N PRO A 272 -9.04 12.27 -11.03
CA PRO A 272 -9.13 11.50 -12.24
C PRO A 272 -8.01 10.44 -12.23
N GLY A 273 -8.38 9.20 -11.91
CA GLY A 273 -7.45 8.09 -11.77
C GLY A 273 -6.73 8.07 -10.41
N MET A 274 -6.49 6.87 -9.91
CA MET A 274 -5.77 6.63 -8.67
C MET A 274 -4.31 6.28 -8.96
N SER A 275 -3.39 6.78 -8.15
CA SER A 275 -1.95 6.49 -8.23
C SER A 275 -1.43 5.85 -6.94
N VAL A 276 -0.23 5.29 -6.98
CA VAL A 276 0.44 4.75 -5.79
C VAL A 276 0.72 5.82 -4.73
N HIS A 277 0.76 7.09 -5.12
CA HIS A 277 1.02 8.22 -4.22
C HIS A 277 -0.18 8.61 -3.35
N ASP A 278 -1.38 8.13 -3.70
CA ASP A 278 -2.62 8.39 -2.97
C ASP A 278 -2.74 7.53 -1.72
N PHE A 279 -1.91 6.49 -1.60
CA PHE A 279 -1.91 5.62 -0.41
C PHE A 279 -1.31 6.34 0.79
N ARG A 280 -1.99 6.25 1.93
CA ARG A 280 -1.59 6.89 3.18
C ARG A 280 -0.40 6.15 3.81
N GLY A 281 0.55 6.89 4.44
CA GLY A 281 1.67 6.31 5.17
C GLY A 281 2.96 6.25 4.37
N SER A 282 3.88 5.36 4.76
CA SER A 282 5.18 5.24 4.11
C SER A 282 5.06 4.59 2.73
N GLY A 283 5.84 5.07 1.76
CA GLY A 283 5.95 4.45 0.44
C GLY A 283 6.37 2.97 0.48
N ASN A 284 6.86 2.49 1.62
CA ASN A 284 7.28 1.10 1.83
C ASN A 284 6.13 0.10 1.64
N ILE A 285 4.89 0.46 2.02
CA ILE A 285 3.73 -0.43 1.90
C ILE A 285 3.45 -0.73 0.43
N THR A 286 3.38 0.31 -0.40
CA THR A 286 3.16 0.15 -1.84
C THR A 286 4.37 -0.44 -2.54
N ALA A 287 5.59 -0.21 -2.04
CA ALA A 287 6.81 -0.80 -2.59
C ALA A 287 6.85 -2.31 -2.42
N MET A 288 6.46 -2.84 -1.26
CA MET A 288 6.46 -4.28 -0.97
C MET A 288 5.33 -5.05 -1.64
N ALA A 289 4.16 -4.42 -1.84
CA ALA A 289 3.06 -5.06 -2.54
C ALA A 289 3.41 -5.32 -4.01
N ARG A 290 3.08 -6.52 -4.49
CA ARG A 290 3.29 -6.92 -5.88
C ARG A 290 2.11 -6.56 -6.78
N SER A 291 0.95 -6.36 -6.18
CA SER A 291 -0.29 -5.90 -6.82
C SER A 291 -0.91 -4.80 -5.97
N VAL A 292 -1.31 -3.70 -6.56
CA VAL A 292 -1.98 -2.58 -5.88
C VAL A 292 -3.22 -2.22 -6.67
N MET A 293 -4.37 -2.43 -6.06
CA MET A 293 -5.69 -2.11 -6.61
C MET A 293 -6.22 -0.82 -6.01
N GLY A 294 -6.92 -0.05 -6.80
CA GLY A 294 -7.61 1.16 -6.39
C GLY A 294 -9.11 1.09 -6.68
N LEU A 295 -9.94 1.23 -5.63
CA LEU A 295 -11.38 1.29 -5.76
C LEU A 295 -11.84 2.74 -5.56
N SER A 296 -12.37 3.34 -6.61
CA SER A 296 -12.88 4.71 -6.62
C SER A 296 -14.38 4.77 -6.93
N VAL A 297 -15.05 5.83 -6.46
CA VAL A 297 -16.38 6.21 -6.94
C VAL A 297 -16.20 7.26 -8.00
N VAL A 298 -16.68 6.97 -9.21
CA VAL A 298 -16.62 7.93 -10.32
C VAL A 298 -17.73 8.95 -10.13
N GLN A 299 -17.35 10.21 -10.08
CA GLN A 299 -18.27 11.32 -9.91
C GLN A 299 -18.81 11.77 -11.26
N SER A 300 -20.11 12.01 -11.33
CA SER A 300 -20.74 12.70 -12.45
C SER A 300 -21.23 14.06 -11.97
N GLY A 301 -20.61 15.15 -12.45
CA GLY A 301 -20.95 16.52 -12.09
C GLY A 301 -20.29 17.03 -10.79
N ARG A 302 -20.75 18.18 -10.29
CA ARG A 302 -20.14 18.92 -9.16
C ARG A 302 -20.48 18.38 -7.77
N GLN A 303 -21.47 17.48 -7.64
CA GLN A 303 -21.87 16.93 -6.34
C GLN A 303 -21.20 15.60 -6.08
N PHE A 304 -20.48 15.51 -4.96
CA PHE A 304 -19.95 14.26 -4.47
C PHE A 304 -21.06 13.30 -4.05
N SER A 305 -21.02 12.07 -4.56
CA SER A 305 -21.95 11.02 -4.17
C SER A 305 -21.21 9.73 -3.92
N LEU A 306 -21.39 9.15 -2.75
CA LEU A 306 -20.91 7.79 -2.43
C LEU A 306 -21.72 6.71 -3.14
N ASN A 307 -22.87 7.07 -3.73
CA ASN A 307 -23.76 6.15 -4.45
C ASN A 307 -23.48 6.10 -5.96
N GLY A 308 -22.44 6.79 -6.43
CA GLY A 308 -22.00 6.76 -7.82
C GLY A 308 -21.46 5.39 -8.26
N PRO A 309 -21.31 5.19 -9.58
CA PRO A 309 -20.67 4.00 -10.12
C PRO A 309 -19.25 3.88 -9.62
N ARG A 310 -18.81 2.66 -9.36
CA ARG A 310 -17.47 2.38 -8.86
C ARG A 310 -16.58 1.87 -9.97
N ARG A 311 -15.31 2.17 -9.85
CA ARG A 311 -14.26 1.72 -10.76
C ARG A 311 -13.14 1.08 -9.96
N LEU A 312 -12.71 -0.10 -10.39
CA LEU A 312 -11.54 -0.79 -9.89
C LEU A 312 -10.43 -0.70 -10.93
N ASP A 313 -9.31 -0.14 -10.53
CA ASP A 313 -8.10 -0.04 -11.34
C ASP A 313 -6.98 -0.87 -10.72
N LEU A 314 -6.16 -1.52 -11.53
CA LEU A 314 -4.86 -2.01 -11.09
C LEU A 314 -3.86 -0.86 -11.20
N VAL A 315 -3.47 -0.29 -10.05
CA VAL A 315 -2.63 0.91 -9.96
C VAL A 315 -1.14 0.59 -10.12
N LYS A 316 -0.75 -0.63 -9.67
CA LYS A 316 0.63 -1.12 -9.77
C LYS A 316 0.63 -2.64 -9.89
N THR A 317 1.42 -3.14 -10.81
CA THR A 317 1.88 -4.53 -10.85
C THR A 317 3.27 -4.60 -11.46
N ASN A 318 4.05 -5.62 -11.06
CA ASN A 318 5.32 -5.98 -11.69
C ASN A 318 5.36 -7.47 -12.06
N LEU A 319 4.19 -8.10 -12.17
CA LEU A 319 4.04 -9.54 -12.41
C LEU A 319 3.52 -9.85 -13.82
N GLY A 320 3.02 -8.85 -14.54
CA GLY A 320 2.45 -9.02 -15.87
C GLY A 320 1.81 -7.75 -16.42
N PRO A 321 1.08 -7.84 -17.52
CA PRO A 321 0.34 -6.71 -18.07
C PRO A 321 -0.78 -6.26 -17.13
N TYR A 322 -1.16 -5.00 -17.24
CA TYR A 322 -2.30 -4.46 -16.51
C TYR A 322 -3.60 -4.99 -17.11
N PRO A 323 -4.51 -5.57 -16.31
CA PRO A 323 -5.85 -5.90 -16.76
C PRO A 323 -6.66 -4.63 -17.06
N ASP A 324 -7.70 -4.78 -17.88
CA ASP A 324 -8.65 -3.70 -18.11
C ASP A 324 -9.36 -3.32 -16.81
N PRO A 325 -9.58 -2.02 -16.56
CA PRO A 325 -10.33 -1.57 -15.39
C PRO A 325 -11.76 -2.10 -15.38
N LEU A 326 -12.33 -2.28 -14.18
CA LEU A 326 -13.67 -2.85 -14.00
C LEU A 326 -14.64 -1.81 -13.43
N GLY A 327 -15.82 -1.78 -14.01
CA GLY A 327 -17.01 -1.11 -13.45
C GLY A 327 -17.66 -2.00 -12.40
N ILE A 328 -18.07 -1.39 -11.29
CA ILE A 328 -18.70 -2.09 -10.17
C ILE A 328 -19.96 -1.33 -9.75
N GLU A 329 -21.09 -2.01 -9.75
CA GLU A 329 -22.36 -1.51 -9.27
C GLU A 329 -22.87 -2.37 -8.12
N LEU A 330 -23.29 -1.73 -7.03
CA LEU A 330 -23.97 -2.40 -5.93
C LEU A 330 -25.48 -2.29 -6.16
N GLN A 331 -26.13 -3.44 -6.29
CA GLN A 331 -27.57 -3.56 -6.45
C GLN A 331 -28.18 -4.16 -5.19
N THR A 332 -29.17 -3.48 -4.61
CA THR A 332 -29.93 -4.02 -3.49
C THR A 332 -31.23 -4.61 -4.00
N ALA A 333 -31.40 -5.90 -3.82
CA ALA A 333 -32.64 -6.60 -4.17
C ALA A 333 -33.78 -6.23 -3.20
N PRO A 334 -35.06 -6.40 -3.60
CA PRO A 334 -36.22 -6.09 -2.75
C PRO A 334 -36.23 -6.84 -1.40
N ASP A 335 -35.61 -8.00 -1.34
CA ASP A 335 -35.46 -8.83 -0.13
C ASP A 335 -34.29 -8.36 0.79
N GLY A 336 -33.58 -7.27 0.40
CA GLY A 336 -32.45 -6.71 1.15
C GLY A 336 -31.10 -7.36 0.86
N HIS A 337 -31.04 -8.39 0.00
CA HIS A 337 -29.77 -8.93 -0.46
C HIS A 337 -29.02 -7.94 -1.33
N VAL A 338 -27.69 -7.96 -1.24
CA VAL A 338 -26.79 -7.12 -2.03
C VAL A 338 -26.11 -7.98 -3.08
N LYS A 339 -26.17 -7.54 -4.31
CA LYS A 339 -25.47 -8.16 -5.45
C LYS A 339 -24.53 -7.17 -6.09
N PHE A 340 -23.38 -7.67 -6.51
CA PHE A 340 -22.44 -6.92 -7.33
C PHE A 340 -22.72 -7.22 -8.81
N ALA A 341 -22.89 -6.17 -9.61
CA ALA A 341 -22.83 -6.26 -11.06
C ALA A 341 -21.50 -5.69 -11.53
N TYR A 342 -20.83 -6.44 -12.38
CA TYR A 342 -19.53 -6.11 -12.94
C TYR A 342 -19.64 -5.86 -14.44
N GLY A 343 -18.88 -4.89 -14.96
CA GLY A 343 -18.93 -4.54 -16.37
C GLY A 343 -17.82 -3.58 -16.78
N ALA A 344 -18.03 -2.89 -17.90
CA ALA A 344 -17.09 -1.90 -18.38
C ALA A 344 -16.87 -0.79 -17.33
N ALA A 345 -15.62 -0.40 -17.14
CA ALA A 345 -15.28 0.65 -16.19
C ALA A 345 -15.90 1.99 -16.63
N PRO A 346 -16.56 2.73 -15.72
CA PRO A 346 -17.01 4.08 -16.03
C PRO A 346 -15.79 4.96 -16.31
N SER A 347 -15.92 5.84 -17.31
CA SER A 347 -14.89 6.86 -17.60
C SER A 347 -14.90 7.90 -16.49
N PHE A 348 -13.74 8.39 -16.11
CA PHE A 348 -13.67 9.66 -15.40
C PHE A 348 -14.08 10.73 -16.40
N ASP A 349 -15.17 11.44 -16.13
CA ASP A 349 -15.62 12.48 -17.04
C ASP A 349 -14.53 13.51 -17.26
N ALA A 350 -14.01 13.58 -18.49
CA ALA A 350 -13.17 14.67 -18.93
C ALA A 350 -13.93 16.02 -18.87
N ALA A 351 -15.26 15.98 -18.79
CA ALA A 351 -16.13 17.15 -18.67
C ALA A 351 -15.98 17.94 -17.36
N ALA A 352 -15.27 17.42 -16.36
CA ALA A 352 -14.91 18.22 -15.18
C ALA A 352 -13.75 19.19 -15.46
N ASP A 353 -12.99 18.97 -16.53
CA ASP A 353 -11.90 19.87 -16.94
C ASP A 353 -12.31 20.83 -18.07
N ASP A 354 -13.30 20.47 -18.91
CA ASP A 354 -13.76 21.34 -20.01
C ASP A 354 -14.65 22.51 -19.53
N ASP A 355 -15.17 22.45 -18.27
CA ASP A 355 -16.02 23.52 -17.71
C ASP A 355 -15.25 24.44 -16.73
N LYS A 356 -13.96 24.18 -16.50
CA LYS A 356 -13.11 25.11 -15.76
C LYS A 356 -12.61 26.17 -16.74
N PRO A 357 -12.86 27.45 -16.43
CA PRO A 357 -12.30 28.48 -17.25
C PRO A 357 -10.78 28.32 -17.28
N ASP A 358 -10.20 28.37 -18.49
CA ASP A 358 -8.75 28.43 -18.62
C ASP A 358 -8.24 29.63 -17.83
N PRO A 359 -7.36 29.44 -16.84
CA PRO A 359 -6.94 30.50 -15.93
C PRO A 359 -6.33 31.71 -16.64
N GLU A 360 -5.74 31.53 -17.84
CA GLU A 360 -5.17 32.62 -18.64
C GLU A 360 -6.27 33.44 -19.29
N THR A 361 -7.21 32.78 -19.97
CA THR A 361 -8.38 33.39 -20.60
C THR A 361 -9.24 34.10 -19.55
N TRP A 362 -9.52 33.40 -18.43
CA TRP A 362 -10.28 33.98 -17.34
C TRP A 362 -9.65 35.26 -16.77
N LEU A 363 -8.34 35.28 -16.58
CA LEU A 363 -7.67 36.44 -16.02
C LEU A 363 -7.67 37.64 -16.98
N ILE A 364 -7.57 37.40 -18.30
CA ILE A 364 -7.69 38.43 -19.31
C ILE A 364 -9.11 39.01 -19.30
N ASP A 365 -10.14 38.17 -19.46
CA ASP A 365 -11.55 38.58 -19.51
C ASP A 365 -11.95 39.34 -18.25
N PHE A 366 -11.46 38.86 -17.09
CA PHE A 366 -11.70 39.52 -15.81
C PHE A 366 -11.12 40.93 -15.76
N LEU A 367 -9.87 41.11 -16.18
CA LEU A 367 -9.21 42.41 -16.21
C LEU A 367 -9.74 43.32 -17.32
N GLU A 368 -10.17 42.78 -18.46
CA GLU A 368 -10.87 43.56 -19.49
C GLU A 368 -12.20 44.12 -18.97
N THR A 369 -12.93 43.32 -18.18
CA THR A 369 -14.24 43.73 -17.66
C THR A 369 -14.14 44.68 -16.47
N ASN A 370 -13.21 44.44 -15.54
CA ASN A 370 -13.16 45.15 -14.25
C ASN A 370 -12.05 46.21 -14.20
N GLY A 371 -11.18 46.27 -15.20
CA GLY A 371 -10.03 47.17 -15.20
C GLY A 371 -8.95 46.85 -14.16
N PRO A 372 -8.13 47.80 -13.79
CA PRO A 372 -7.11 47.65 -12.77
C PRO A 372 -7.72 47.24 -11.44
N THR A 373 -7.40 45.99 -10.99
CA THR A 373 -8.04 45.38 -9.82
C THR A 373 -6.99 44.94 -8.78
N PRO A 374 -7.23 45.16 -7.47
CA PRO A 374 -6.36 44.69 -6.40
C PRO A 374 -6.20 43.18 -6.45
N TYR A 375 -4.98 42.66 -6.27
CA TYR A 375 -4.68 41.21 -6.28
C TYR A 375 -5.59 40.40 -5.35
N ARG A 376 -5.94 40.94 -4.18
CA ARG A 376 -6.80 40.30 -3.21
C ARG A 376 -8.19 40.01 -3.79
N ASP A 377 -8.74 40.95 -4.54
CA ASP A 377 -10.08 40.85 -5.11
C ASP A 377 -10.07 39.88 -6.32
N ILE A 378 -9.01 39.96 -7.15
CA ILE A 378 -8.78 38.98 -8.21
C ILE A 378 -8.69 37.56 -7.66
N LEU A 379 -8.01 37.35 -6.53
CA LEU A 379 -7.87 36.04 -5.90
C LEU A 379 -9.21 35.52 -5.40
N ALA A 380 -10.03 36.37 -4.79
CA ALA A 380 -11.35 35.99 -4.29
C ALA A 380 -12.29 35.56 -5.43
N GLU A 381 -12.30 36.31 -6.53
CA GLU A 381 -13.11 35.99 -7.71
C GLU A 381 -12.56 34.76 -8.48
N ALA A 382 -11.25 34.59 -8.53
CA ALA A 382 -10.64 33.37 -9.09
C ALA A 382 -11.02 32.11 -8.29
N GLU A 383 -10.98 32.20 -6.96
CA GLU A 383 -11.42 31.10 -6.10
C GLU A 383 -12.91 30.78 -6.27
N ALA A 384 -13.76 31.80 -6.45
CA ALA A 384 -15.17 31.64 -6.78
C ALA A 384 -15.40 30.98 -8.16
N ALA A 385 -14.45 31.19 -9.11
CA ALA A 385 -14.43 30.56 -10.42
C ALA A 385 -13.69 29.20 -10.44
N ASP A 386 -13.38 28.62 -9.26
CA ASP A 386 -12.63 27.35 -9.10
C ASP A 386 -11.18 27.40 -9.63
N ILE A 387 -10.59 28.58 -9.70
CA ILE A 387 -9.20 28.81 -10.07
C ILE A 387 -8.38 29.03 -8.77
N ASN A 388 -7.56 28.07 -8.39
CA ASN A 388 -6.75 28.19 -7.18
C ASN A 388 -5.59 29.18 -7.35
N LYS A 389 -5.08 29.71 -6.23
CA LYS A 389 -3.97 30.68 -6.17
C LYS A 389 -2.76 30.29 -7.02
N THR A 390 -2.41 28.99 -7.06
CA THR A 390 -1.24 28.50 -7.82
C THR A 390 -1.48 28.57 -9.32
N ALA A 391 -2.69 28.20 -9.77
CA ALA A 391 -3.09 28.29 -11.17
C ALA A 391 -3.14 29.75 -11.63
N LEU A 392 -3.75 30.63 -10.84
CA LEU A 392 -3.81 32.07 -11.11
C LEU A 392 -2.39 32.68 -11.24
N TYR A 393 -1.47 32.29 -10.36
CA TYR A 393 -0.09 32.79 -10.40
C TYR A 393 0.68 32.27 -11.63
N ARG A 394 0.44 31.02 -12.04
CA ARG A 394 1.02 30.44 -13.25
C ARG A 394 0.47 31.11 -14.50
N ALA A 395 -0.84 31.37 -14.56
CA ALA A 395 -1.49 32.08 -15.64
C ALA A 395 -0.89 33.48 -15.83
N ARG A 396 -0.79 34.27 -14.76
CA ARG A 396 -0.14 35.57 -14.81
C ARG A 396 1.30 35.48 -15.32
N LYS A 397 2.09 34.50 -14.80
CA LYS A 397 3.50 34.34 -15.22
C LYS A 397 3.61 33.98 -16.70
N LYS A 398 2.67 33.21 -17.23
CA LYS A 398 2.65 32.80 -18.64
C LYS A 398 2.22 33.94 -19.55
N LEU A 399 1.27 34.78 -19.09
CA LEU A 399 0.84 35.99 -19.78
C LEU A 399 1.94 37.08 -19.82
N GLY A 400 2.91 36.98 -18.91
CA GLY A 400 4.11 37.82 -18.95
C GLY A 400 3.82 39.33 -18.95
N ALA A 401 4.27 40.03 -19.99
CA ALA A 401 4.13 41.46 -20.13
C ALA A 401 2.69 41.96 -20.40
N ARG A 402 1.73 41.03 -20.71
CA ARG A 402 0.32 41.42 -20.93
C ARG A 402 -0.39 41.80 -19.63
N VAL A 403 0.05 41.28 -18.47
CA VAL A 403 -0.51 41.59 -17.15
C VAL A 403 0.53 42.24 -16.28
N ILE A 404 0.39 43.53 -16.07
CA ILE A 404 1.28 44.37 -15.28
C ILE A 404 0.84 44.34 -13.82
N ASP A 405 1.82 44.31 -12.91
CA ASP A 405 1.65 44.46 -11.46
C ASP A 405 2.06 45.89 -11.10
N SER A 406 1.11 46.81 -10.99
CA SER A 406 1.38 48.14 -10.53
C SER A 406 1.69 48.10 -9.04
N LYS A 407 2.94 48.17 -8.66
CA LYS A 407 3.36 48.42 -7.27
C LYS A 407 2.90 49.80 -6.85
N GLY A 408 1.65 49.87 -6.36
CA GLY A 408 0.91 51.08 -6.19
C GLY A 408 1.62 52.13 -5.37
N LYS A 409 1.74 53.31 -5.94
CA LYS A 409 1.91 54.57 -5.23
C LYS A 409 0.57 55.12 -4.71
N HIS A 410 -0.54 54.38 -4.85
CA HIS A 410 -1.89 54.79 -4.43
C HIS A 410 -2.48 53.80 -3.42
N ALA A 411 -3.35 54.30 -2.55
CA ALA A 411 -3.90 53.67 -1.35
C ALA A 411 -4.81 52.46 -1.63
N GLY A 412 -4.29 51.35 -2.26
CA GLY A 412 -5.07 50.14 -2.57
C GLY A 412 -4.28 48.83 -2.65
N GLY A 413 -2.95 48.85 -2.43
CA GLY A 413 -2.12 47.64 -2.54
C GLY A 413 -1.74 47.31 -4.00
N ASN A 414 -1.08 46.15 -4.23
CA ASN A 414 -0.71 45.70 -5.58
C ASN A 414 -1.95 45.43 -6.42
N GLN A 415 -2.10 46.16 -7.53
CA GLN A 415 -3.15 45.94 -8.52
C GLN A 415 -2.58 45.22 -9.76
N TRP A 416 -3.35 44.37 -10.36
CA TRP A 416 -3.05 43.82 -11.68
C TRP A 416 -3.93 44.50 -12.73
N LEU A 417 -3.34 44.75 -13.88
CA LEU A 417 -4.00 45.39 -15.01
C LEU A 417 -3.39 44.89 -16.32
N LEU A 418 -4.10 45.07 -17.40
CA LEU A 418 -3.59 44.77 -18.74
C LEU A 418 -2.64 45.88 -19.20
N ALA A 419 -1.65 45.54 -20.02
CA ALA A 419 -0.67 46.49 -20.55
C ALA A 419 -1.33 47.65 -21.32
N GLU A 420 -2.44 47.35 -22.00
CA GLU A 420 -3.24 48.33 -22.75
C GLU A 420 -3.89 49.37 -21.82
N GLN A 421 -4.41 48.92 -20.68
CA GLN A 421 -5.00 49.78 -19.64
C GLN A 421 -3.93 50.63 -18.92
N ALA A 422 -2.69 50.18 -18.85
CA ALA A 422 -1.59 50.96 -18.29
C ALA A 422 -1.20 52.15 -19.20
N ALA A 423 -1.25 51.94 -20.51
CA ALA A 423 -0.96 53.02 -21.48
C ALA A 423 -2.01 54.14 -21.45
N GLU A 424 -3.28 53.79 -21.24
CA GLU A 424 -4.37 54.80 -21.08
C GLU A 424 -4.29 55.60 -19.79
N LEU A 425 -3.65 55.05 -18.75
CA LEU A 425 -3.45 55.74 -17.47
C LEU A 425 -2.21 56.67 -17.47
N GLU A 426 -1.29 56.51 -18.43
CA GLU A 426 -0.07 57.32 -18.56
C GLU A 426 -0.24 58.52 -19.55
N ASP A 427 -1.35 58.57 -20.29
CA ASP A 427 -1.65 59.68 -21.22
C ASP A 427 -2.79 60.55 -20.64
N PRO A 428 -2.50 61.51 -19.75
CA PRO A 428 -3.50 62.50 -19.33
C PRO A 428 -3.75 63.41 -20.51
N ALA A 429 -4.97 63.41 -21.03
CA ALA A 429 -5.42 64.36 -22.04
C ALA A 429 -4.96 65.78 -21.68
N GLU A 430 -4.22 66.41 -22.60
CA GLU A 430 -3.87 67.86 -22.52
C GLU A 430 -5.18 68.62 -22.30
N GLU A 431 -5.36 69.24 -21.13
CA GLU A 431 -6.40 70.24 -20.91
C GLU A 431 -6.11 71.39 -21.85
N GLU A 432 -6.95 71.55 -22.89
CA GLU A 432 -7.01 72.80 -23.70
C GLU A 432 -7.32 73.97 -22.76
N GLU A 433 -6.29 74.77 -22.47
CA GLU A 433 -6.50 76.11 -21.90
C GLU A 433 -7.21 76.96 -22.93
N ASP A 434 -8.47 77.31 -22.69
CA ASP A 434 -9.17 78.36 -23.39
C ASP A 434 -8.52 79.71 -23.13
N PRO A 435 -8.14 80.48 -24.14
CA PRO A 435 -7.58 81.78 -23.93
C PRO A 435 -8.68 82.83 -23.59
N VAL A 436 -8.69 83.26 -22.33
CA VAL A 436 -9.52 84.41 -21.91
C VAL A 436 -9.07 85.68 -22.60
N ASN A 437 -9.88 86.27 -23.43
CA ASN A 437 -9.77 87.63 -23.99
C ASN A 437 -10.06 88.68 -22.93
N VAL A 438 -9.20 89.69 -22.94
CA VAL A 438 -9.52 91.11 -22.59
C VAL A 438 -9.46 91.98 -23.78
#